data_8ed68625dba22adf46b31604f36e2fd4
#
_entry.id   8ed68625dba22adf46b31604f36e2fd4
#
_cell.length_a   1.000
_cell.length_b   1.000
_cell.length_c   1.000
_cell.angle_alpha   90.00
_cell.angle_beta   90.00
_cell.angle_gamma   90.00
#
_symmetry.space_group_name_H-M   'P 1'
#
loop_
_entity.id
_entity.type
_entity.pdbx_description
1 polymer ?
#
loop_
_entity_poly.entity_id
_entity_poly.type
_entity_poly.pdbx_seq_one_letter_code
_entity_poly.pdbx_strand_id
1 'polypeptide(L)'
;AIEQAGQALVKSGAVTEGYIQAMKEREQLVSTFMGNGLAIPHGTDEAKTEVIQSGLSLIQIPEGIDWDGETVKVVVGIAGKDGEHLDLLSKIAITFSEEENVERIVNAQSAEEIKQVFEEADA
;
A
#
# COMPACT_ATOMS: atom_id res chain seq x y z
N ALA A 1 -9.58 6.42 1.55
CA ALA A 1 -8.72 5.36 1.00
C ALA A 1 -7.65 4.88 2.01
N ILE A 2 -7.00 5.80 2.71
CA ILE A 2 -6.00 5.44 3.74
C ILE A 2 -6.67 4.62 4.83
N GLU A 3 -7.84 5.04 5.27
CA GLU A 3 -8.59 4.33 6.30
C GLU A 3 -8.97 2.92 5.85
N GLN A 4 -9.40 2.76 4.62
CA GLN A 4 -9.74 1.45 4.07
C GLN A 4 -8.53 0.52 4.02
N ALA A 5 -7.38 1.04 3.60
CA ALA A 5 -6.15 0.26 3.56
C ALA A 5 -5.72 -0.13 4.98
N GLY A 6 -5.84 0.80 5.93
CA GLY A 6 -5.52 0.54 7.33
C GLY A 6 -6.46 -0.48 7.95
N GLN A 7 -7.76 -0.40 7.67
CA GLN A 7 -8.74 -1.37 8.17
C GLN A 7 -8.46 -2.78 7.64
N ALA A 8 -8.03 -2.88 6.40
CA ALA A 8 -7.66 -4.18 5.84
C ALA A 8 -6.45 -4.78 6.58
N LEU A 9 -5.49 -3.95 6.96
CA LEU A 9 -4.35 -4.39 7.76
C LEU A 9 -4.77 -4.83 9.17
N VAL A 10 -5.71 -4.12 9.78
CA VAL A 10 -6.27 -4.50 11.08
C VAL A 10 -6.97 -5.86 10.99
N LYS A 11 -7.79 -6.05 9.97
CA LYS A 11 -8.50 -7.32 9.75
C LYS A 11 -7.57 -8.50 9.55
N SER A 12 -6.44 -8.28 8.90
CA SER A 12 -5.47 -9.35 8.68
C SER A 12 -4.63 -9.66 9.92
N GLY A 13 -4.75 -8.85 10.97
CA GLY A 13 -3.99 -9.02 12.19
C GLY A 13 -2.58 -8.44 12.13
N ALA A 14 -2.28 -7.64 11.12
CA ALA A 14 -0.96 -7.06 10.95
C ALA A 14 -0.71 -5.88 11.90
N VAL A 15 -1.74 -5.10 12.18
CA VAL A 15 -1.62 -3.90 13.01
C VAL A 15 -2.81 -3.73 13.94
N THR A 16 -2.67 -2.85 14.94
CA THR A 16 -3.77 -2.41 15.79
C THR A 16 -4.46 -1.22 15.13
N GLU A 17 -5.64 -0.85 15.62
CA GLU A 17 -6.40 0.28 15.07
C GLU A 17 -5.65 1.60 15.16
N GLY A 18 -4.79 1.77 16.15
CA GLY A 18 -3.98 2.99 16.28
C GLY A 18 -3.07 3.26 15.10
N TYR A 19 -2.72 2.23 14.34
CA TYR A 19 -1.88 2.37 13.16
C TYR A 19 -2.56 3.21 12.06
N ILE A 20 -3.88 3.15 11.97
CA ILE A 20 -4.64 3.91 10.96
C ILE A 20 -4.40 5.42 11.14
N GLN A 21 -4.45 5.88 12.38
CA GLN A 21 -4.19 7.30 12.67
C GLN A 21 -2.75 7.66 12.31
N ALA A 22 -1.80 6.77 12.58
CA ALA A 22 -0.40 6.98 12.22
C ALA A 22 -0.20 7.05 10.71
N MET A 23 -0.95 6.27 9.93
CA MET A 23 -0.91 6.33 8.47
C MET A 23 -1.38 7.69 7.97
N LYS A 24 -2.44 8.23 8.57
CA LYS A 24 -2.97 9.54 8.21
C LYS A 24 -1.98 10.66 8.56
N GLU A 25 -1.33 10.55 9.71
CA GLU A 25 -0.32 11.51 10.15
C GLU A 25 0.88 11.52 9.22
N ARG A 26 1.34 10.34 8.82
CA ARG A 26 2.48 10.19 7.90
C ARG A 26 2.18 10.86 6.56
N GLU A 27 0.97 10.71 6.05
CA GLU A 27 0.56 11.31 4.78
C GLU A 27 0.56 12.83 4.85
N GLN A 28 0.25 13.39 6.00
CA GLN A 28 0.27 14.84 6.20
C GLN A 28 1.68 15.43 6.18
N LEU A 29 2.68 14.63 6.53
CA LEU A 29 4.07 15.08 6.51
C LEU A 29 4.61 15.18 5.08
N VAL A 30 4.45 14.10 4.32
CA VAL A 30 4.85 14.01 2.92
C VAL A 30 3.93 13.01 2.25
N SER A 31 3.40 13.35 1.10
CA SER A 31 2.51 12.45 0.36
C SER A 31 3.19 11.11 0.05
N THR A 32 2.42 10.03 0.16
CA THR A 32 2.90 8.69 -0.18
C THR A 32 2.60 8.32 -1.63
N PHE A 33 2.20 9.30 -2.45
CA PHE A 33 1.97 9.11 -3.88
C PHE A 33 3.29 8.77 -4.60
N MET A 34 3.27 7.67 -5.35
CA MET A 34 4.48 7.14 -6.01
C MET A 34 4.51 7.35 -7.53
N GLY A 35 3.45 7.89 -8.11
CA GLY A 35 3.30 7.95 -9.55
C GLY A 35 2.58 6.71 -10.09
N ASN A 36 2.27 6.70 -11.37
CA ASN A 36 1.57 5.60 -12.04
C ASN A 36 0.28 5.17 -11.36
N GLY A 37 -0.40 6.11 -10.70
CA GLY A 37 -1.66 5.85 -10.02
C GLY A 37 -1.54 5.10 -8.70
N LEU A 38 -0.34 5.00 -8.13
CA LEU A 38 -0.07 4.29 -6.89
C LEU A 38 0.15 5.23 -5.72
N ALA A 39 -0.48 4.92 -4.58
CA ALA A 39 -0.14 5.52 -3.29
C ALA A 39 0.16 4.38 -2.30
N ILE A 40 1.10 4.61 -1.41
CA ILE A 40 1.58 3.59 -0.46
C ILE A 40 1.51 4.08 0.98
N PRO A 41 0.31 4.34 1.52
CA PRO A 41 0.21 4.82 2.90
C PRO A 41 0.81 3.81 3.89
N HIS A 42 1.56 4.35 4.85
CA HIS A 42 2.16 3.56 5.92
C HIS A 42 2.26 4.45 7.16
N GLY A 43 2.53 3.86 8.30
CA GLY A 43 2.58 4.61 9.56
C GLY A 43 3.88 5.35 9.75
N THR A 44 3.89 6.23 10.74
CA THR A 44 5.11 6.94 11.17
C THR A 44 6.05 5.95 11.86
N ASP A 45 7.33 6.30 11.99
CA ASP A 45 8.30 5.48 12.69
C ASP A 45 7.89 5.24 14.14
N GLU A 46 7.22 6.21 14.75
CA GLU A 46 6.75 6.12 16.13
C GLU A 46 5.66 5.08 16.31
N ALA A 47 4.97 4.72 15.23
CA ALA A 47 3.86 3.78 15.28
C ALA A 47 4.30 2.32 15.18
N LYS A 48 5.58 2.02 15.20
CA LYS A 48 6.07 0.63 15.10
C LYS A 48 5.55 -0.27 16.22
N THR A 49 5.17 0.29 17.35
CA THR A 49 4.56 -0.48 18.46
C THR A 49 3.15 -0.96 18.12
N GLU A 50 2.51 -0.35 17.12
CA GLU A 50 1.18 -0.74 16.65
C GLU A 50 1.24 -1.87 15.62
N VAL A 51 2.44 -2.23 15.15
CA VAL A 51 2.63 -3.30 14.16
C VAL A 51 2.83 -4.63 14.88
N ILE A 52 1.95 -5.58 14.58
CA ILE A 52 2.00 -6.93 15.16
C ILE A 52 2.86 -7.84 14.27
N GLN A 53 2.65 -7.75 12.98
CA GLN A 53 3.42 -8.51 11.98
C GLN A 53 3.45 -7.72 10.68
N SER A 54 4.41 -8.02 9.82
CA SER A 54 4.48 -7.36 8.53
C SER A 54 3.31 -7.78 7.65
N GLY A 55 2.76 -6.84 6.89
CA GLY A 55 1.64 -7.12 6.01
C GLY A 55 1.40 -6.03 5.00
N LEU A 56 0.63 -6.37 3.98
CA LEU A 56 0.21 -5.44 2.93
C LEU A 56 -1.29 -5.55 2.74
N SER A 57 -1.92 -4.42 2.44
CA SER A 57 -3.29 -4.42 1.96
C SER A 57 -3.30 -3.72 0.60
N LEU A 58 -4.21 -4.09 -0.27
CA LEU A 58 -4.31 -3.47 -1.59
C LEU A 58 -5.76 -3.13 -1.88
N ILE A 59 -6.00 -1.87 -2.21
CA ILE A 59 -7.32 -1.36 -2.55
C ILE A 59 -7.27 -0.93 -4.00
N GLN A 60 -8.12 -1.50 -4.84
CA GLN A 60 -8.26 -1.14 -6.24
C GLN A 60 -9.32 -0.06 -6.38
N ILE A 61 -9.00 0.98 -7.13
CA ILE A 61 -9.94 2.07 -7.41
C ILE A 61 -9.87 2.34 -8.91
N PRO A 62 -10.51 1.50 -9.73
CA PRO A 62 -10.39 1.61 -11.20
C PRO A 62 -10.80 2.97 -11.75
N GLU A 63 -11.73 3.65 -11.09
CA GLU A 63 -12.21 4.97 -11.50
C GLU A 63 -11.25 6.09 -11.08
N GLY A 64 -10.35 5.81 -10.14
CA GLY A 64 -9.40 6.78 -9.61
C GLY A 64 -10.01 7.68 -8.55
N ILE A 65 -9.15 8.21 -7.70
CA ILE A 65 -9.53 9.21 -6.70
C ILE A 65 -8.48 10.30 -6.71
N ASP A 66 -8.89 11.48 -6.24
CA ASP A 66 -7.97 12.60 -6.10
C ASP A 66 -7.06 12.39 -4.88
N TRP A 67 -5.75 12.52 -5.08
CA TRP A 67 -4.75 12.37 -4.02
C TRP A 67 -3.78 13.55 -4.14
N ASP A 68 -4.10 14.63 -3.43
CA ASP A 68 -3.34 15.88 -3.50
C ASP A 68 -3.14 16.38 -4.93
N GLY A 69 -4.20 16.29 -5.75
CA GLY A 69 -4.17 16.75 -7.14
C GLY A 69 -3.75 15.70 -8.16
N GLU A 70 -3.36 14.51 -7.70
CA GLU A 70 -2.96 13.41 -8.57
C GLU A 70 -4.03 12.31 -8.54
N THR A 71 -4.17 11.59 -9.64
CA THR A 71 -5.12 10.48 -9.71
C THR A 71 -4.49 9.19 -9.20
N VAL A 72 -5.12 8.56 -8.22
CA VAL A 72 -4.67 7.29 -7.65
C VAL A 72 -5.70 6.21 -7.95
N LYS A 73 -5.26 5.08 -8.46
CA LYS A 73 -6.10 3.93 -8.80
C LYS A 73 -5.79 2.69 -7.95
N VAL A 74 -4.67 2.70 -7.27
CA VAL A 74 -4.26 1.60 -6.37
C VAL A 74 -3.67 2.18 -5.11
N VAL A 75 -4.17 1.73 -3.97
CA VAL A 75 -3.65 2.12 -2.66
C VAL A 75 -3.13 0.86 -1.97
N VAL A 76 -1.84 0.85 -1.64
CA VAL A 76 -1.21 -0.27 -0.94
C VAL A 76 -0.84 0.18 0.46
N GLY A 77 -1.59 -0.31 1.46
CA GLY A 77 -1.26 -0.06 2.86
C GLY A 77 -0.12 -0.96 3.29
N ILE A 78 0.87 -0.41 3.96
CA ILE A 78 2.08 -1.13 4.34
C ILE A 78 2.27 -1.10 5.84
N ALA A 79 2.52 -2.28 6.42
CA ALA A 79 2.95 -2.43 7.80
C ALA A 79 4.18 -3.31 7.80
N GLY A 80 5.29 -2.80 8.30
CA GLY A 80 6.55 -3.55 8.34
C GLY A 80 7.06 -3.65 9.78
N LYS A 81 7.33 -4.86 10.22
CA LYS A 81 7.89 -5.13 11.53
C LYS A 81 9.41 -5.26 11.40
N ASP A 82 10.13 -4.66 12.35
CA ASP A 82 11.60 -4.76 12.40
C ASP A 82 12.31 -4.31 11.12
N GLY A 83 11.76 -3.27 10.48
CA GLY A 83 12.37 -2.69 9.28
C GLY A 83 12.00 -3.36 7.97
N GLU A 84 11.16 -4.39 8.01
CA GLU A 84 10.74 -5.11 6.79
C GLU A 84 9.98 -4.23 5.80
N HIS A 85 9.44 -3.09 6.27
CA HIS A 85 8.72 -2.17 5.39
C HIS A 85 9.60 -1.66 4.25
N LEU A 86 10.91 -1.56 4.45
CA LEU A 86 11.84 -1.12 3.40
C LEU A 86 11.92 -2.14 2.26
N ASP A 87 11.93 -3.43 2.60
CA ASP A 87 11.94 -4.49 1.61
C ASP A 87 10.63 -4.52 0.83
N LEU A 88 9.52 -4.31 1.52
CA LEU A 88 8.20 -4.25 0.89
C LEU A 88 8.08 -3.06 -0.06
N LEU A 89 8.59 -1.90 0.36
CA LEU A 89 8.59 -0.71 -0.48
C LEU A 89 9.40 -0.90 -1.75
N SER A 90 10.57 -1.54 -1.65
CA SER A 90 11.42 -1.83 -2.81
C SER A 90 10.70 -2.74 -3.80
N LYS A 91 10.06 -3.77 -3.32
CA LYS A 91 9.32 -4.72 -4.15
C LYS A 91 8.16 -4.05 -4.89
N ILE A 92 7.42 -3.21 -4.18
CA ILE A 92 6.31 -2.46 -4.76
C ILE A 92 6.82 -1.49 -5.82
N ALA A 93 7.91 -0.77 -5.54
CA ALA A 93 8.48 0.18 -6.47
C ALA A 93 8.90 -0.50 -7.77
N ILE A 94 9.52 -1.68 -7.69
CA ILE A 94 9.92 -2.46 -8.86
C ILE A 94 8.69 -2.87 -9.68
N THR A 95 7.66 -3.39 -9.01
CA THR A 95 6.44 -3.84 -9.68
C THR A 95 5.74 -2.69 -10.40
N PHE A 96 5.61 -1.54 -9.74
CA PHE A 96 4.88 -0.39 -10.27
C PHE A 96 5.70 0.53 -11.17
N SER A 97 6.97 0.20 -11.41
CA SER A 97 7.79 0.94 -12.38
C SER A 97 7.38 0.60 -13.82
N GLU A 98 6.69 -0.51 -14.01
CA GLU A 98 6.17 -0.96 -15.32
C GLU A 98 4.68 -0.64 -15.42
N GLU A 99 4.30 0.19 -16.39
CA GLU A 99 2.89 0.55 -16.59
C GLU A 99 2.00 -0.66 -16.85
N GLU A 100 2.53 -1.67 -17.54
CA GLU A 100 1.80 -2.91 -17.81
C GLU A 100 1.38 -3.61 -16.53
N ASN A 101 2.27 -3.64 -15.54
CA ASN A 101 1.97 -4.24 -14.23
C ASN A 101 0.89 -3.45 -13.50
N VAL A 102 0.95 -2.12 -13.58
CA VAL A 102 -0.06 -1.24 -12.97
C VAL A 102 -1.44 -1.54 -13.56
N GLU A 103 -1.54 -1.62 -14.88
CA GLU A 103 -2.80 -1.93 -15.55
C GLU A 103 -3.35 -3.30 -15.16
N ARG A 104 -2.48 -4.29 -15.08
CA ARG A 104 -2.88 -5.64 -14.67
C ARG A 104 -3.46 -5.64 -13.26
N ILE A 105 -2.84 -4.90 -12.34
CA ILE A 105 -3.30 -4.82 -10.95
C ILE A 105 -4.61 -4.04 -10.85
N VAL A 106 -4.74 -2.92 -11.56
CA VAL A 106 -5.97 -2.11 -11.56
C VAL A 106 -7.16 -2.92 -12.09
N ASN A 107 -6.93 -3.76 -13.09
CA ASN A 107 -7.98 -4.55 -13.73
C ASN A 107 -8.10 -5.98 -13.20
N ALA A 108 -7.29 -6.37 -12.22
CA ALA A 108 -7.33 -7.71 -11.66
C ALA A 108 -8.69 -7.98 -11.00
N GLN A 109 -9.20 -9.18 -11.18
CA GLN A 109 -10.51 -9.58 -10.67
C GLN A 109 -10.41 -10.44 -9.42
N SER A 110 -9.19 -10.77 -8.98
CA SER A 110 -8.98 -11.59 -7.79
C SER A 110 -7.65 -11.26 -7.14
N ALA A 111 -7.51 -11.62 -5.87
CA ALA A 111 -6.25 -11.46 -5.14
C ALA A 111 -5.14 -12.32 -5.76
N GLU A 112 -5.50 -13.46 -6.33
CA GLU A 112 -4.54 -14.34 -7.00
C GLU A 112 -3.87 -13.66 -8.19
N GLU A 113 -4.63 -12.93 -9.01
CA GLU A 113 -4.08 -12.20 -10.15
C GLU A 113 -3.09 -11.13 -9.71
N ILE A 114 -3.42 -10.41 -8.64
CA ILE A 114 -2.57 -9.36 -8.08
C ILE A 114 -1.26 -9.98 -7.57
N LYS A 115 -1.37 -11.06 -6.84
CA LYS A 115 -0.23 -11.77 -6.28
C LYS A 115 0.70 -12.26 -7.40
N GLN A 116 0.12 -12.76 -8.48
CA GLN A 116 0.87 -13.24 -9.64
C GLN A 116 1.69 -12.11 -10.29
N VAL A 117 1.14 -10.91 -10.39
CA VAL A 117 1.86 -9.76 -10.95
C VAL A 117 3.12 -9.46 -10.12
N PHE A 118 2.99 -9.47 -8.79
CA PHE A 118 4.13 -9.24 -7.90
C PHE A 118 5.18 -10.34 -8.03
N GLU A 119 4.76 -11.59 -8.15
CA GLU A 119 5.67 -12.72 -8.29
C GLU A 119 6.45 -12.64 -9.61
N GLU A 120 5.80 -12.29 -10.70
CA GLU A 120 6.44 -12.15 -12.01
C GLU A 120 7.45 -10.99 -12.03
N ALA A 121 7.11 -9.88 -11.39
CA ALA A 121 7.99 -8.72 -11.34
C ALA A 121 9.26 -8.98 -10.53
N ASP A 122 9.18 -9.88 -9.55
CA ASP A 122 10.29 -10.22 -8.66
C ASP A 122 11.16 -11.34 -9.22
N ALA A 123 10.75 -11.95 -10.32
CA ALA A 123 11.43 -13.08 -10.92
C ALA A 123 12.73 -12.68 -11.66
#